data_c1b6d1d24281d7b790efc369461c7a08
#
_entry.id   c1b6d1d24281d7b790efc369461c7a08
#
_cell.length_a   1.000
_cell.length_b   1.000
_cell.length_c   1.000
_cell.angle_alpha   90.00
_cell.angle_beta   90.00
_cell.angle_gamma   90.00
#
_symmetry.space_group_name_H-M   'P 1'
#
loop_
_entity.id
_entity.type
_entity.pdbx_description
1 polymer ?
#
loop_
_entity_poly.entity_id
_entity_poly.type
_entity_poly.pdbx_seq_one_letter_code
_entity_poly.pdbx_strand_id
1 'polypeptide(L)'
;EEEDQAAEYGLQGVPLNQGGDQLYFGLVGSSGPDNQQVIPFFSQEQEEFLEYDLSRLLQGLSQPQQPVVGLLSALPLNGGFDPQTRQPSSPWMVLEEIRQQFQVESLKAGIDQIPPEVSVLLLIHPKGLPDATLYAIDQFVLGGGKLLVFVDPLSEIDHSQPMLPGEPALRDSDLQPLFKAWGVQMLPAQVLADASYAMSVQAAA
;
A
#
# COMPACT_ATOMS: atom_id res chain seq x y z
N GLU A 1 18.16 -33.10 10.33
CA GLU A 1 16.95 -33.16 11.22
C GLU A 1 16.64 -31.75 11.77
N GLU A 2 17.61 -31.05 12.42
CA GLU A 2 17.41 -29.68 12.92
C GLU A 2 17.28 -28.66 11.77
N GLU A 3 18.08 -28.81 10.72
CA GLU A 3 18.00 -27.98 9.51
C GLU A 3 16.68 -28.19 8.76
N ASP A 4 16.22 -29.42 8.66
CA ASP A 4 14.93 -29.75 8.02
C ASP A 4 13.78 -29.11 8.81
N GLN A 5 13.86 -29.15 10.13
CA GLN A 5 12.87 -28.54 11.01
C GLN A 5 12.89 -27.00 10.90
N ALA A 6 14.07 -26.38 10.83
CA ALA A 6 14.21 -24.95 10.62
C ALA A 6 13.58 -24.50 9.29
N ALA A 7 13.84 -25.27 8.22
CA ALA A 7 13.25 -25.01 6.91
C ALA A 7 11.72 -25.22 6.90
N GLU A 8 11.20 -26.23 7.60
CA GLU A 8 9.76 -26.48 7.74
C GLU A 8 9.05 -25.32 8.42
N TYR A 9 9.70 -24.66 9.39
CA TYR A 9 9.19 -23.45 10.02
C TYR A 9 9.37 -22.17 9.18
N GLY A 10 9.94 -22.28 7.97
CA GLY A 10 10.12 -21.13 7.07
C GLY A 10 11.36 -20.30 7.34
N LEU A 11 12.32 -20.80 8.13
CA LEU A 11 13.61 -20.15 8.30
C LEU A 11 14.48 -20.34 7.05
N GLN A 12 15.22 -19.29 6.68
CA GLN A 12 16.12 -19.33 5.53
C GLN A 12 17.54 -19.67 5.96
N GLY A 13 18.09 -20.74 5.37
CA GLY A 13 19.50 -21.09 5.53
C GLY A 13 20.40 -20.25 4.61
N VAL A 14 21.44 -19.68 5.17
CA VAL A 14 22.48 -18.96 4.42
C VAL A 14 23.76 -19.80 4.37
N PRO A 15 24.33 -20.11 3.18
CA PRO A 15 25.54 -20.93 3.07
C PRO A 15 26.71 -20.30 3.83
N LEU A 16 27.35 -21.04 4.73
CA LEU A 16 28.55 -20.62 5.47
C LEU A 16 29.84 -20.94 4.70
N ASN A 17 29.82 -22.02 3.92
CA ASN A 17 31.00 -22.50 3.21
C ASN A 17 30.60 -23.31 1.96
N GLN A 18 31.58 -23.72 1.18
CA GLN A 18 31.39 -24.60 0.00
C GLN A 18 31.10 -26.05 0.38
N GLY A 19 31.18 -26.43 1.65
CA GLY A 19 30.91 -27.76 2.17
C GLY A 19 29.44 -28.08 2.36
N GLY A 20 28.56 -27.10 2.20
CA GLY A 20 27.11 -27.27 2.31
C GLY A 20 26.52 -26.92 3.68
N ASP A 21 27.36 -26.49 4.64
CA ASP A 21 26.87 -26.02 5.95
C ASP A 21 26.08 -24.73 5.79
N GLN A 22 24.92 -24.66 6.44
CA GLN A 22 24.04 -23.51 6.42
C GLN A 22 23.88 -22.87 7.81
N LEU A 23 23.78 -21.56 7.83
CA LEU A 23 23.44 -20.78 9.04
C LEU A 23 21.94 -20.42 8.99
N TYR A 24 21.23 -20.84 10.02
CA TYR A 24 19.86 -20.40 10.27
C TYR A 24 19.87 -19.38 11.40
N PHE A 25 19.52 -18.15 11.09
CA PHE A 25 19.48 -17.07 12.07
C PHE A 25 18.22 -16.24 11.87
N GLY A 26 17.11 -16.74 12.36
CA GLY A 26 15.79 -16.13 12.26
C GLY A 26 14.97 -16.36 13.50
N LEU A 27 13.70 -16.02 13.46
CA LEU A 27 12.77 -16.14 14.59
C LEU A 27 11.42 -16.66 14.12
N VAL A 28 10.91 -17.64 14.84
CA VAL A 28 9.54 -18.15 14.65
C VAL A 28 8.75 -17.85 15.92
N GLY A 29 7.63 -17.17 15.77
CA GLY A 29 6.65 -16.96 16.82
C GLY A 29 5.36 -17.72 16.54
N SER A 30 4.71 -18.26 17.55
CA SER A 30 3.43 -18.94 17.43
C SER A 30 2.46 -18.50 18.52
N SER A 31 1.19 -18.30 18.13
CA SER A 31 0.08 -18.01 19.03
C SER A 31 -1.08 -18.96 18.72
N GLY A 32 -0.87 -20.25 19.06
CA GLY A 32 -1.79 -21.34 18.72
C GLY A 32 -1.37 -22.12 17.48
N PRO A 33 -2.13 -23.15 17.08
CA PRO A 33 -1.75 -24.08 16.03
C PRO A 33 -1.74 -23.45 14.63
N ASP A 34 -2.61 -22.46 14.38
CA ASP A 34 -2.85 -21.89 13.05
C ASP A 34 -2.31 -20.45 12.89
N ASN A 35 -1.70 -19.88 13.93
CA ASN A 35 -1.15 -18.53 13.89
C ASN A 35 0.35 -18.55 14.17
N GLN A 36 1.12 -18.52 13.09
CA GLN A 36 2.57 -18.50 13.12
C GLN A 36 3.08 -17.31 12.31
N GLN A 37 4.08 -16.63 12.85
CA GLN A 37 4.78 -15.52 12.20
C GLN A 37 6.27 -15.84 12.16
N VAL A 38 6.95 -15.50 11.08
CA VAL A 38 8.34 -15.87 10.84
C VAL A 38 9.14 -14.66 10.38
N ILE A 39 10.29 -14.46 11.01
CA ILE A 39 11.39 -13.66 10.45
C ILE A 39 12.39 -14.65 9.87
N PRO A 40 12.46 -14.84 8.55
CA PRO A 40 13.22 -15.95 7.94
C PRO A 40 14.72 -15.89 8.22
N PHE A 41 15.29 -14.69 8.28
CA PHE A 41 16.71 -14.47 8.56
C PHE A 41 16.94 -13.04 9.07
N PHE A 42 17.79 -12.88 10.09
CA PHE A 42 18.26 -11.57 10.55
C PHE A 42 19.53 -11.18 9.78
N SER A 43 19.40 -10.21 8.88
CA SER A 43 20.54 -9.64 8.16
C SER A 43 21.15 -8.48 8.94
N GLN A 44 22.49 -8.43 9.01
CA GLN A 44 23.20 -7.31 9.62
C GLN A 44 22.91 -5.98 8.88
N GLU A 45 22.65 -6.03 7.59
CA GLU A 45 22.29 -4.86 6.78
C GLU A 45 20.90 -4.27 7.15
N GLN A 46 20.08 -5.06 7.82
CA GLN A 46 18.73 -4.69 8.25
C GLN A 46 18.63 -4.50 9.78
N GLU A 47 19.74 -4.37 10.48
CA GLU A 47 19.78 -4.20 11.94
C GLU A 47 18.94 -3.01 12.41
N GLU A 48 18.89 -1.91 11.66
CA GLU A 48 18.07 -0.74 11.97
C GLU A 48 16.55 -1.00 11.94
N PHE A 49 16.11 -2.05 11.25
CA PHE A 49 14.69 -2.45 11.16
C PHE A 49 14.31 -3.57 12.14
N LEU A 50 15.24 -4.06 12.97
CA LEU A 50 15.01 -5.17 13.86
C LEU A 50 13.83 -4.94 14.83
N GLU A 51 13.72 -3.74 15.41
CA GLU A 51 12.62 -3.37 16.31
C GLU A 51 11.28 -3.38 15.57
N TYR A 52 11.27 -2.87 14.34
CA TYR A 52 10.08 -2.91 13.48
C TYR A 52 9.66 -4.35 13.17
N ASP A 53 10.59 -5.21 12.76
CA ASP A 53 10.30 -6.60 12.39
C ASP A 53 9.79 -7.42 13.59
N LEU A 54 10.38 -7.23 14.76
CA LEU A 54 9.92 -7.87 16.01
C LEU A 54 8.54 -7.36 16.41
N SER A 55 8.29 -6.05 16.31
CA SER A 55 6.99 -5.45 16.63
C SER A 55 5.90 -5.95 15.68
N ARG A 56 6.21 -6.07 14.39
CA ARG A 56 5.34 -6.63 13.37
C ARG A 56 4.99 -8.09 13.66
N LEU A 57 5.99 -8.90 14.00
CA LEU A 57 5.78 -10.31 14.38
C LEU A 57 4.85 -10.43 15.58
N LEU A 58 5.10 -9.66 16.65
CA LEU A 58 4.27 -9.65 17.84
C LEU A 58 2.83 -9.19 17.56
N GLN A 59 2.67 -8.17 16.71
CA GLN A 59 1.34 -7.68 16.31
C GLN A 59 0.58 -8.77 15.53
N GLY A 60 1.23 -9.45 14.57
CA GLY A 60 0.62 -10.54 13.81
C GLY A 60 0.18 -11.72 14.69
N LEU A 61 0.95 -12.01 15.75
CA LEU A 61 0.59 -13.04 16.72
C LEU A 61 -0.58 -12.63 17.65
N SER A 62 -0.69 -11.34 17.97
CA SER A 62 -1.76 -10.80 18.83
C SER A 62 -3.07 -10.59 18.09
N GLN A 63 -3.02 -10.36 16.77
CA GLN A 63 -4.17 -10.10 15.92
C GLN A 63 -4.20 -11.09 14.74
N PRO A 64 -4.74 -12.30 14.93
CA PRO A 64 -4.76 -13.34 13.90
C PRO A 64 -5.63 -12.96 12.68
N GLN A 65 -6.57 -12.06 12.84
CA GLN A 65 -7.35 -11.51 11.73
C GLN A 65 -6.74 -10.20 11.26
N GLN A 66 -6.22 -10.20 10.03
CA GLN A 66 -5.72 -8.99 9.41
C GLN A 66 -6.87 -7.98 9.21
N PRO A 67 -6.69 -6.70 9.62
CA PRO A 67 -7.67 -5.66 9.31
C PRO A 67 -7.86 -5.50 7.80
N VAL A 68 -9.09 -5.24 7.38
CA VAL A 68 -9.43 -5.03 5.96
C VAL A 68 -9.21 -3.57 5.60
N VAL A 69 -8.44 -3.34 4.54
CA VAL A 69 -8.21 -2.04 3.91
C VAL A 69 -8.99 -2.00 2.60
N GLY A 70 -9.99 -1.13 2.51
CA GLY A 70 -10.69 -0.84 1.26
C GLY A 70 -9.84 0.10 0.41
N LEU A 71 -9.39 -0.34 -0.76
CA LEU A 71 -8.59 0.45 -1.69
C LEU A 71 -9.44 0.96 -2.84
N LEU A 72 -9.51 2.28 -3.01
CA LEU A 72 -10.10 2.92 -4.17
C LEU A 72 -9.07 3.82 -4.84
N SER A 73 -8.74 3.53 -6.09
CA SER A 73 -7.73 4.27 -6.85
C SER A 73 -8.07 4.36 -8.33
N ALA A 74 -7.73 5.47 -8.95
CA ALA A 74 -7.73 5.62 -10.42
C ALA A 74 -6.41 5.15 -11.06
N LEU A 75 -5.37 4.92 -10.26
CA LEU A 75 -4.09 4.42 -10.74
C LEU A 75 -4.07 2.88 -10.78
N PRO A 76 -3.27 2.26 -11.67
CA PRO A 76 -3.19 0.81 -11.82
C PRO A 76 -2.32 0.15 -10.75
N LEU A 77 -2.64 0.37 -9.46
CA LEU A 77 -1.84 -0.13 -8.32
C LEU A 77 -1.73 -1.65 -8.28
N ASN A 78 -2.78 -2.35 -8.73
CA ASN A 78 -2.80 -3.81 -8.81
C ASN A 78 -1.97 -4.37 -9.98
N GLY A 79 -1.28 -3.50 -10.72
CA GLY A 79 -0.71 -3.87 -12.00
C GLY A 79 -1.78 -4.02 -13.07
N GLY A 80 -1.42 -4.67 -14.17
CA GLY A 80 -2.33 -4.89 -15.28
C GLY A 80 -1.58 -4.85 -16.61
N PHE A 81 -2.28 -4.45 -17.66
CA PHE A 81 -1.69 -4.27 -18.98
C PHE A 81 -1.41 -2.80 -19.22
N ASP A 82 -0.16 -2.45 -19.46
CA ASP A 82 0.24 -1.09 -19.84
C ASP A 82 0.01 -0.88 -21.36
N PRO A 83 -0.91 0.01 -21.73
CA PRO A 83 -1.21 0.26 -23.15
C PRO A 83 -0.04 0.89 -23.91
N GLN A 84 0.88 1.59 -23.24
CA GLN A 84 2.00 2.28 -23.89
C GLN A 84 3.14 1.32 -24.19
N THR A 85 3.54 0.52 -23.22
CA THR A 85 4.62 -0.47 -23.39
C THR A 85 4.13 -1.78 -23.99
N ARG A 86 2.80 -2.02 -23.99
CA ARG A 86 2.14 -3.28 -24.36
C ARG A 86 2.64 -4.48 -23.57
N GLN A 87 3.07 -4.26 -22.34
CA GLN A 87 3.56 -5.30 -21.44
C GLN A 87 2.68 -5.41 -20.20
N PRO A 88 2.62 -6.58 -19.58
CA PRO A 88 2.02 -6.70 -18.25
C PRO A 88 2.88 -5.94 -17.24
N SER A 89 2.23 -5.17 -16.38
CA SER A 89 2.86 -4.52 -15.23
C SER A 89 2.54 -5.27 -13.94
N SER A 90 3.55 -5.42 -13.09
CA SER A 90 3.37 -6.01 -11.76
C SER A 90 2.60 -5.03 -10.85
N PRO A 91 1.98 -5.52 -9.77
CA PRO A 91 1.47 -4.66 -8.70
C PRO A 91 2.58 -3.74 -8.18
N TRP A 92 2.18 -2.59 -7.68
CA TRP A 92 3.14 -1.66 -7.08
C TRP A 92 3.67 -2.23 -5.76
N MET A 93 4.97 -2.04 -5.53
CA MET A 93 5.66 -2.51 -4.32
C MET A 93 4.95 -2.06 -3.03
N VAL A 94 4.49 -0.81 -2.97
CA VAL A 94 3.75 -0.30 -1.81
C VAL A 94 2.47 -1.11 -1.52
N LEU A 95 1.80 -1.58 -2.56
CA LEU A 95 0.59 -2.39 -2.38
C LEU A 95 0.91 -3.79 -1.90
N GLU A 96 2.02 -4.37 -2.37
CA GLU A 96 2.51 -5.67 -1.89
C GLU A 96 2.91 -5.59 -0.40
N GLU A 97 3.57 -4.51 0.03
CA GLU A 97 3.90 -4.27 1.44
C GLU A 97 2.63 -4.13 2.31
N ILE A 98 1.62 -3.41 1.82
CA ILE A 98 0.34 -3.31 2.54
C ILE A 98 -0.32 -4.69 2.67
N ARG A 99 -0.29 -5.52 1.63
CA ARG A 99 -0.87 -6.87 1.64
C ARG A 99 -0.19 -7.84 2.60
N GLN A 100 1.06 -7.58 2.98
CA GLN A 100 1.74 -8.41 3.99
C GLN A 100 1.11 -8.29 5.38
N GLN A 101 0.47 -7.15 5.68
CA GLN A 101 -0.06 -6.85 7.01
C GLN A 101 -1.59 -6.69 7.03
N PHE A 102 -2.20 -6.42 5.89
CA PHE A 102 -3.62 -6.11 5.76
C PHE A 102 -4.26 -6.93 4.64
N GLN A 103 -5.51 -7.28 4.83
CA GLN A 103 -6.32 -7.77 3.73
C GLN A 103 -6.77 -6.58 2.88
N VAL A 104 -6.34 -6.52 1.62
CA VAL A 104 -6.69 -5.39 0.72
C VAL A 104 -7.86 -5.77 -0.18
N GLU A 105 -8.95 -5.04 -0.06
CA GLU A 105 -10.13 -5.14 -0.91
C GLU A 105 -10.17 -3.97 -1.89
N SER A 106 -10.10 -4.27 -3.19
CA SER A 106 -10.18 -3.24 -4.23
C SER A 106 -11.64 -2.85 -4.49
N LEU A 107 -11.96 -1.60 -4.20
CA LEU A 107 -13.30 -1.04 -4.39
C LEU A 107 -13.43 -0.36 -5.76
N LYS A 108 -14.64 -0.37 -6.32
CA LYS A 108 -14.93 0.30 -7.59
C LYS A 108 -15.44 1.71 -7.36
N ALA A 109 -15.15 2.62 -8.28
CA ALA A 109 -15.57 4.01 -8.22
C ALA A 109 -17.09 4.25 -8.29
N GLY A 110 -17.92 3.22 -8.40
CA GLY A 110 -19.39 3.35 -8.47
C GLY A 110 -20.12 2.73 -7.27
N ILE A 111 -19.39 2.44 -6.18
CA ILE A 111 -20.03 1.88 -4.99
C ILE A 111 -20.89 2.94 -4.30
N ASP A 112 -21.97 2.49 -3.70
CA ASP A 112 -22.94 3.30 -2.93
C ASP A 112 -22.83 3.04 -1.41
N GLN A 113 -22.03 2.07 -1.00
CA GLN A 113 -21.75 1.74 0.39
C GLN A 113 -20.35 1.15 0.53
N ILE A 114 -19.60 1.56 1.56
CA ILE A 114 -18.34 0.92 1.94
C ILE A 114 -18.67 -0.39 2.68
N PRO A 115 -18.04 -1.52 2.31
CA PRO A 115 -18.27 -2.80 2.98
C PRO A 115 -18.02 -2.72 4.48
N PRO A 116 -18.87 -3.33 5.32
CA PRO A 116 -18.77 -3.21 6.78
C PRO A 116 -17.49 -3.81 7.38
N GLU A 117 -16.84 -4.72 6.70
CA GLU A 117 -15.56 -5.33 7.07
C GLU A 117 -14.38 -4.37 6.90
N VAL A 118 -14.51 -3.32 6.09
CA VAL A 118 -13.46 -2.34 5.86
C VAL A 118 -13.20 -1.53 7.12
N SER A 119 -12.00 -1.67 7.66
CA SER A 119 -11.55 -0.94 8.86
C SER A 119 -10.91 0.40 8.53
N VAL A 120 -10.24 0.47 7.39
CA VAL A 120 -9.56 1.66 6.86
C VAL A 120 -9.88 1.79 5.38
N LEU A 121 -10.30 2.97 4.95
CA LEU A 121 -10.47 3.29 3.54
C LEU A 121 -9.26 4.06 3.03
N LEU A 122 -8.60 3.52 2.01
CA LEU A 122 -7.44 4.11 1.36
C LEU A 122 -7.83 4.62 -0.03
N LEU A 123 -7.82 5.95 -0.19
CA LEU A 123 -8.09 6.61 -1.46
C LEU A 123 -6.77 7.10 -2.06
N ILE A 124 -6.39 6.57 -3.21
CA ILE A 124 -5.17 6.99 -3.92
C ILE A 124 -5.56 7.56 -5.28
N HIS A 125 -5.25 8.83 -5.47
CA HIS A 125 -5.55 9.54 -6.72
C HIS A 125 -7.02 9.37 -7.14
N PRO A 126 -8.00 9.71 -6.28
CA PRO A 126 -9.41 9.58 -6.59
C PRO A 126 -9.82 10.55 -7.71
N LYS A 127 -10.44 10.03 -8.78
CA LYS A 127 -10.88 10.82 -9.94
C LYS A 127 -12.31 10.47 -10.32
N GLY A 128 -13.10 11.49 -10.62
CA GLY A 128 -14.41 11.33 -11.21
C GLY A 128 -15.36 10.44 -10.41
N LEU A 129 -15.29 10.49 -9.08
CA LEU A 129 -16.15 9.70 -8.22
C LEU A 129 -17.60 10.18 -8.33
N PRO A 130 -18.56 9.26 -8.57
CA PRO A 130 -20.00 9.59 -8.54
C PRO A 130 -20.44 10.10 -7.17
N ASP A 131 -21.51 10.90 -7.14
CA ASP A 131 -22.08 11.43 -5.89
C ASP A 131 -22.45 10.33 -4.89
N ALA A 132 -22.93 9.18 -5.36
CA ALA A 132 -23.23 8.03 -4.51
C ALA A 132 -21.97 7.52 -3.78
N THR A 133 -20.83 7.45 -4.48
CA THR A 133 -19.56 7.04 -3.90
C THR A 133 -19.02 8.08 -2.93
N LEU A 134 -19.11 9.36 -3.27
CA LEU A 134 -18.75 10.45 -2.36
C LEU A 134 -19.58 10.40 -1.09
N TYR A 135 -20.89 10.16 -1.21
CA TYR A 135 -21.78 9.99 -0.06
C TYR A 135 -21.41 8.75 0.78
N ALA A 136 -21.10 7.62 0.14
CA ALA A 136 -20.66 6.41 0.84
C ALA A 136 -19.37 6.64 1.65
N ILE A 137 -18.41 7.38 1.09
CA ILE A 137 -17.17 7.77 1.78
C ILE A 137 -17.49 8.69 2.98
N ASP A 138 -18.33 9.69 2.78
CA ASP A 138 -18.75 10.61 3.85
C ASP A 138 -19.42 9.84 5.00
N GLN A 139 -20.37 8.97 4.69
CA GLN A 139 -21.06 8.15 5.71
C GLN A 139 -20.12 7.20 6.45
N PHE A 140 -19.14 6.62 5.75
CA PHE A 140 -18.10 5.79 6.37
C PHE A 140 -17.29 6.60 7.41
N VAL A 141 -16.85 7.81 7.05
CA VAL A 141 -16.08 8.69 7.96
C VAL A 141 -16.94 9.15 9.13
N LEU A 142 -18.18 9.60 8.89
CA LEU A 142 -19.12 10.00 9.94
C LEU A 142 -19.47 8.85 10.88
N GLY A 143 -19.48 7.62 10.38
CA GLY A 143 -19.67 6.40 11.17
C GLY A 143 -18.45 5.99 12.02
N GLY A 144 -17.35 6.78 11.98
CA GLY A 144 -16.12 6.51 12.71
C GLY A 144 -15.09 5.67 11.95
N GLY A 145 -15.32 5.42 10.65
CA GLY A 145 -14.35 4.78 9.76
C GLY A 145 -13.09 5.62 9.58
N LYS A 146 -11.97 4.96 9.41
CA LYS A 146 -10.67 5.61 9.23
C LYS A 146 -10.40 5.82 7.74
N LEU A 147 -10.05 7.04 7.36
CA LEU A 147 -9.78 7.40 5.98
C LEU A 147 -8.36 7.93 5.81
N LEU A 148 -7.65 7.39 4.82
CA LEU A 148 -6.37 7.90 4.35
C LEU A 148 -6.50 8.29 2.87
N VAL A 149 -6.14 9.52 2.54
CA VAL A 149 -6.33 10.08 1.19
C VAL A 149 -5.04 10.63 0.65
N PHE A 150 -4.71 10.25 -0.56
CA PHE A 150 -3.63 10.82 -1.36
C PHE A 150 -4.23 11.48 -2.61
N VAL A 151 -4.19 12.80 -2.64
CA VAL A 151 -4.55 13.61 -3.79
C VAL A 151 -3.30 14.25 -4.38
N ASP A 152 -3.29 14.43 -5.69
CA ASP A 152 -2.13 14.93 -6.41
C ASP A 152 -2.59 15.98 -7.43
N PRO A 153 -2.03 17.20 -7.39
CA PRO A 153 -2.36 18.25 -8.37
C PRO A 153 -1.83 17.93 -9.77
N LEU A 154 -0.85 17.02 -9.90
CA LEU A 154 -0.28 16.59 -11.17
C LEU A 154 0.40 15.24 -11.02
N SER A 155 -0.32 14.17 -11.29
CA SER A 155 0.25 12.81 -11.30
C SER A 155 0.95 12.52 -12.61
N GLU A 156 2.27 12.31 -12.57
CA GLU A 156 3.06 11.94 -13.76
C GLU A 156 2.73 10.52 -14.25
N ILE A 157 2.27 9.67 -13.34
CA ILE A 157 1.94 8.26 -13.62
C ILE A 157 0.51 8.11 -14.16
N ASP A 158 -0.31 9.14 -14.04
CA ASP A 158 -1.64 9.14 -14.64
C ASP A 158 -1.56 9.32 -16.14
N HIS A 159 -1.81 8.26 -16.89
CA HIS A 159 -1.81 8.23 -18.35
C HIS A 159 -3.20 8.47 -18.95
N SER A 160 -4.10 9.12 -18.22
CA SER A 160 -5.41 9.53 -18.75
C SER A 160 -5.26 10.31 -20.04
N GLN A 161 -6.10 9.99 -21.03
CA GLN A 161 -6.13 10.71 -22.30
C GLN A 161 -7.01 11.96 -22.18
N PRO A 162 -6.74 13.01 -22.97
CA PRO A 162 -7.65 14.15 -23.07
C PRO A 162 -9.05 13.70 -23.46
N MET A 163 -10.08 14.33 -22.88
CA MET A 163 -11.48 14.04 -23.24
C MET A 163 -11.81 14.50 -24.67
N LEU A 164 -11.19 15.60 -25.11
CA LEU A 164 -11.37 16.14 -26.47
C LEU A 164 -10.01 16.38 -27.14
N PRO A 165 -9.92 16.24 -28.46
CA PRO A 165 -8.71 16.55 -29.22
C PRO A 165 -8.27 18.01 -29.00
N GLY A 166 -7.01 18.20 -28.52
CA GLY A 166 -6.45 19.52 -28.27
C GLY A 166 -6.59 20.04 -26.85
N GLU A 167 -7.31 19.35 -25.98
CA GLU A 167 -7.34 19.66 -24.55
C GLU A 167 -6.17 18.96 -23.81
N PRO A 168 -5.67 19.56 -22.72
CA PRO A 168 -4.70 18.86 -21.86
C PRO A 168 -5.37 17.69 -21.15
N ALA A 169 -4.64 16.59 -20.99
CA ALA A 169 -5.12 15.50 -20.15
C ALA A 169 -5.20 15.97 -18.68
N LEU A 170 -6.33 15.75 -18.06
CA LEU A 170 -6.49 16.00 -16.62
C LEU A 170 -5.74 14.89 -15.86
N ARG A 171 -4.63 15.25 -15.21
CA ARG A 171 -3.79 14.35 -14.41
C ARG A 171 -3.81 14.69 -12.94
N ASP A 172 -4.74 15.50 -12.54
CA ASP A 172 -5.00 15.87 -11.18
C ASP A 172 -6.05 14.98 -10.54
N SER A 173 -6.03 14.93 -9.23
CA SER A 173 -7.08 14.32 -8.43
C SER A 173 -7.46 15.24 -7.29
N ASP A 174 -8.73 15.29 -6.94
CA ASP A 174 -9.21 15.98 -5.78
C ASP A 174 -10.49 15.32 -5.21
N LEU A 175 -10.89 15.79 -4.03
CA LEU A 175 -12.16 15.42 -3.38
C LEU A 175 -12.90 16.69 -2.95
N GLN A 176 -12.91 17.71 -3.79
CA GLN A 176 -13.49 19.04 -3.50
C GLN A 176 -14.86 19.00 -2.80
N PRO A 177 -15.84 18.17 -3.23
CA PRO A 177 -17.12 18.12 -2.54
C PRO A 177 -17.00 17.69 -1.08
N LEU A 178 -16.20 16.65 -0.79
CA LEU A 178 -15.95 16.16 0.56
C LEU A 178 -15.11 17.14 1.37
N PHE A 179 -14.02 17.64 0.79
CA PHE A 179 -13.14 18.61 1.45
C PHE A 179 -13.91 19.85 1.88
N LYS A 180 -14.76 20.38 1.02
CA LYS A 180 -15.62 21.52 1.35
C LYS A 180 -16.60 21.20 2.50
N ALA A 181 -17.20 20.03 2.49
CA ALA A 181 -18.10 19.59 3.54
C ALA A 181 -17.39 19.42 4.90
N TRP A 182 -16.14 18.94 4.87
CA TRP A 182 -15.33 18.71 6.06
C TRP A 182 -14.51 19.94 6.51
N GLY A 183 -14.62 21.07 5.81
CA GLY A 183 -13.89 22.29 6.13
C GLY A 183 -12.40 22.23 5.79
N VAL A 184 -12.01 21.33 4.88
CA VAL A 184 -10.65 21.21 4.36
C VAL A 184 -10.52 21.98 3.06
N GLN A 185 -9.45 22.73 2.88
CA GLN A 185 -9.14 23.43 1.64
C GLN A 185 -7.84 22.90 1.06
N MET A 186 -7.92 22.30 -0.12
CA MET A 186 -6.76 21.99 -0.95
C MET A 186 -6.45 23.19 -1.84
N LEU A 187 -5.19 23.60 -1.89
CA LEU A 187 -4.73 24.65 -2.80
C LEU A 187 -4.44 24.04 -4.18
N PRO A 188 -5.23 24.37 -5.21
CA PRO A 188 -5.05 23.75 -6.53
C PRO A 188 -3.74 24.20 -7.17
N ALA A 189 -3.12 23.30 -7.93
CA ALA A 189 -1.87 23.53 -8.68
C ALA A 189 -0.71 24.07 -7.81
N GLN A 190 -0.68 23.74 -6.53
CA GLN A 190 0.40 24.07 -5.63
C GLN A 190 0.94 22.81 -4.96
N VAL A 191 2.28 22.75 -4.83
CA VAL A 191 2.98 21.70 -4.09
C VAL A 191 3.80 22.34 -2.97
N LEU A 192 3.90 21.65 -1.85
CA LEU A 192 4.79 22.04 -0.77
C LEU A 192 6.21 21.59 -1.13
N ALA A 193 7.16 22.52 -1.15
CA ALA A 193 8.57 22.23 -1.33
C ALA A 193 9.36 22.66 -0.09
N ASP A 194 10.20 21.78 0.41
CA ASP A 194 11.12 22.06 1.52
C ASP A 194 12.55 21.70 1.10
N ALA A 195 13.39 22.73 0.97
CA ALA A 195 14.78 22.56 0.56
C ALA A 195 15.63 21.81 1.61
N SER A 196 15.22 21.79 2.88
CA SER A 196 15.92 21.10 3.96
C SER A 196 15.81 19.56 3.84
N TYR A 197 14.73 19.10 3.20
CA TYR A 197 14.47 17.68 2.95
C TYR A 197 14.63 17.27 1.49
N ALA A 198 15.13 18.19 0.64
CA ALA A 198 15.33 17.91 -0.77
C ALA A 198 16.45 16.86 -0.96
N MET A 199 16.14 15.82 -1.72
CA MET A 199 17.12 14.81 -2.12
C MET A 199 17.78 15.23 -3.44
N SER A 200 19.12 15.18 -3.50
CA SER A 200 19.83 15.41 -4.75
C SER A 200 19.63 14.21 -5.67
N VAL A 201 18.97 14.43 -6.80
CA VAL A 201 18.81 13.41 -7.85
C VAL A 201 19.66 13.79 -9.06
N GLN A 202 20.37 12.82 -9.65
CA GLN A 202 20.98 13.01 -10.95
C GLN A 202 19.88 12.85 -12.01
N ALA A 203 19.57 13.92 -12.72
CA ALA A 203 18.73 13.81 -13.90
C ALA A 203 19.50 12.99 -14.96
N ALA A 204 18.92 11.88 -15.40
CA ALA A 204 19.44 11.18 -16.58
C ALA A 204 19.29 12.11 -17.79
N ALA A 205 20.40 12.41 -18.47
CA ALA A 205 20.44 13.24 -19.67
C ALA A 205 19.92 12.49 -20.90
#